data_6a7aa613c2b4f37c52339ae7c29137fe
#
_entry.id   6a7aa613c2b4f37c52339ae7c29137fe
#
_cell.length_a   1.000
_cell.length_b   1.000
_cell.length_c   1.000
_cell.angle_alpha   90.00
_cell.angle_beta   90.00
_cell.angle_gamma   90.00
#
_symmetry.space_group_name_H-M   'P 1'
#
loop_
_entity.id
_entity.type
_entity.pdbx_description
1 polymer ?
#
loop_
_entity_poly.entity_id
_entity_poly.type
_entity_poly.pdbx_seq_one_letter_code
_entity_poly.pdbx_strand_id
1 'polypeptide(L)'
;MRVSAPSDPGPAKGDPSPRPAPRVGPRALRKPERGETSVRDLIGAVLILIPVALLLFTVGGSCSFAPTGPVEDPQSGPTVDAGARLTEFARGSAFALRVPEPGFRANSTDRGPVEGGGTAVRIGYVTPGADYLSLVQTDATAEAILATESGSGGRGEGPPLRRGTIDAGGLTWEVYESDGGEPFRIATLPGAPQVRAMVTGSAPEQDFRTLADALATARVVPAGG
;
A
#
# COMPACT_ATOMS: atom_id res chain seq x y z
N MET A 1 -41.13 17.40 75.96
CA MET A 1 -42.10 16.43 76.50
C MET A 1 -41.61 15.05 76.17
N ARG A 2 -41.34 14.26 77.26
CA ARG A 2 -41.05 12.84 77.24
C ARG A 2 -42.29 12.06 76.80
N VAL A 3 -42.08 10.85 76.24
CA VAL A 3 -42.76 9.60 76.58
C VAL A 3 -42.10 8.52 75.63
N SER A 4 -41.22 7.69 76.12
CA SER A 4 -41.35 6.40 76.83
C SER A 4 -41.77 5.27 75.90
N ALA A 5 -40.86 4.28 75.77
CA ALA A 5 -41.04 2.90 75.27
C ALA A 5 -42.00 2.07 76.14
N PRO A 6 -42.43 0.90 75.66
CA PRO A 6 -42.00 -0.32 76.34
C PRO A 6 -41.68 -1.49 75.39
N SER A 7 -40.63 -2.19 75.71
CA SER A 7 -40.46 -3.54 76.26
C SER A 7 -40.95 -4.74 75.47
N ASP A 8 -40.03 -5.53 75.15
CA ASP A 8 -39.85 -6.93 74.77
C ASP A 8 -40.84 -7.94 75.44
N PRO A 9 -41.14 -9.07 74.83
CA PRO A 9 -40.60 -10.31 75.38
C PRO A 9 -40.06 -11.35 74.38
N GLY A 10 -39.05 -11.99 74.76
CA GLY A 10 -38.22 -13.05 74.31
C GLY A 10 -38.81 -14.43 74.01
N PRO A 11 -38.01 -15.49 74.00
CA PRO A 11 -37.82 -16.34 72.83
C PRO A 11 -38.61 -17.64 72.85
N ALA A 12 -38.95 -18.16 71.65
CA ALA A 12 -39.42 -19.55 71.54
C ALA A 12 -38.40 -20.38 70.71
N LYS A 13 -37.92 -21.40 71.41
CA LYS A 13 -37.18 -22.53 70.83
C LYS A 13 -38.06 -23.25 69.82
N GLY A 14 -37.53 -23.41 68.67
CA GLY A 14 -38.12 -24.23 67.58
C GLY A 14 -37.06 -25.09 66.88
N ASP A 15 -37.34 -26.33 66.89
CA ASP A 15 -36.81 -27.60 66.38
C ASP A 15 -35.83 -27.56 65.17
N PRO A 16 -34.86 -28.47 65.15
CA PRO A 16 -33.92 -28.55 64.00
C PRO A 16 -34.55 -29.29 62.82
N SER A 17 -34.81 -28.53 61.74
CA SER A 17 -35.18 -29.12 60.48
C SER A 17 -33.98 -29.80 59.78
N PRO A 18 -34.24 -30.91 59.04
CA PRO A 18 -33.18 -31.72 58.44
C PRO A 18 -32.46 -31.00 57.30
N ARG A 19 -31.13 -31.16 57.29
CA ARG A 19 -30.26 -30.65 56.22
C ARG A 19 -30.64 -31.20 54.86
N PRO A 20 -30.87 -30.39 53.84
CA PRO A 20 -31.00 -30.88 52.44
C PRO A 20 -29.64 -31.36 51.94
N ALA A 21 -29.65 -32.49 51.23
CA ALA A 21 -28.51 -33.09 50.55
C ALA A 21 -27.85 -32.16 49.53
N PRO A 22 -26.54 -32.29 49.31
CA PRO A 22 -25.84 -31.47 48.32
C PRO A 22 -26.33 -31.74 46.91
N ARG A 23 -26.97 -30.75 46.29
CA ARG A 23 -27.25 -30.77 44.85
C ARG A 23 -25.96 -30.65 44.11
N VAL A 24 -25.55 -31.72 43.42
CA VAL A 24 -24.53 -31.69 42.36
C VAL A 24 -25.09 -30.88 41.19
N GLY A 25 -24.78 -29.58 41.15
CA GLY A 25 -25.06 -28.74 40.01
C GLY A 25 -24.16 -29.10 38.83
N PRO A 26 -24.60 -28.93 37.57
CA PRO A 26 -23.75 -29.15 36.41
C PRO A 26 -22.52 -28.23 36.51
N ARG A 27 -21.34 -28.85 36.30
CA ARG A 27 -20.06 -28.14 36.19
C ARG A 27 -20.21 -27.06 35.16
N ALA A 28 -20.33 -25.80 35.59
CA ALA A 28 -20.24 -24.66 34.71
C ALA A 28 -18.85 -24.70 34.04
N LEU A 29 -18.81 -24.84 32.73
CA LEU A 29 -17.61 -24.64 31.92
C LEU A 29 -17.11 -23.25 32.21
N ARG A 30 -16.02 -23.15 32.96
CA ARG A 30 -15.32 -21.89 33.25
C ARG A 30 -14.90 -21.30 31.94
N LYS A 31 -15.42 -20.12 31.57
CA LYS A 31 -14.87 -19.32 30.48
C LYS A 31 -13.41 -19.06 30.78
N PRO A 32 -12.47 -19.32 29.84
CA PRO A 32 -11.07 -18.98 30.04
C PRO A 32 -10.94 -17.45 30.14
N GLU A 33 -10.32 -16.98 31.22
CA GLU A 33 -9.98 -15.57 31.37
C GLU A 33 -8.95 -15.17 30.29
N ARG A 34 -9.17 -13.98 29.69
CA ARG A 34 -8.27 -13.40 28.70
C ARG A 34 -6.91 -13.14 29.38
N GLY A 35 -5.92 -13.98 29.10
CA GLY A 35 -4.55 -13.79 29.61
C GLY A 35 -3.74 -15.07 29.82
N GLU A 36 -4.36 -16.24 29.92
CA GLU A 36 -3.62 -17.51 30.08
C GLU A 36 -3.54 -18.29 28.76
N THR A 37 -2.85 -17.72 27.78
CA THR A 37 -2.37 -18.53 26.66
C THR A 37 -1.16 -19.32 27.15
N SER A 38 -1.38 -20.60 27.48
CA SER A 38 -0.31 -21.51 27.83
C SER A 38 0.67 -21.62 26.66
N VAL A 39 1.96 -21.67 26.95
CA VAL A 39 3.01 -21.95 25.93
C VAL A 39 2.67 -23.20 25.10
N ARG A 40 1.96 -24.17 25.69
CA ARG A 40 1.45 -25.35 25.01
C ARG A 40 0.39 -25.04 23.94
N ASP A 41 -0.49 -24.08 24.21
CA ASP A 41 -1.53 -23.66 23.25
C ASP A 41 -0.88 -22.89 22.08
N LEU A 42 0.16 -22.10 22.36
CA LEU A 42 0.96 -21.41 21.36
C LEU A 42 1.67 -22.42 20.44
N ILE A 43 2.33 -23.43 21.03
CA ILE A 43 3.01 -24.51 20.29
C ILE A 43 1.98 -25.31 19.45
N GLY A 44 0.81 -25.61 20.02
CA GLY A 44 -0.27 -26.29 19.30
C GLY A 44 -0.78 -25.51 18.10
N ALA A 45 -0.96 -24.19 18.26
CA ALA A 45 -1.37 -23.31 17.17
C ALA A 45 -0.32 -23.22 16.05
N VAL A 46 0.96 -23.12 16.41
CA VAL A 46 2.08 -23.08 15.44
C VAL A 46 2.22 -24.41 14.69
N LEU A 47 2.06 -25.55 15.37
CA LEU A 47 2.10 -26.88 14.76
C LEU A 47 0.99 -27.13 13.73
N ILE A 48 -0.16 -26.45 13.86
CA ILE A 48 -1.25 -26.51 12.88
C ILE A 48 -1.05 -25.48 11.76
N LEU A 49 -0.56 -24.29 12.10
CA LEU A 49 -0.37 -23.19 11.13
C LEU A 49 0.72 -23.51 10.10
N ILE A 50 1.83 -24.15 10.52
CA ILE A 50 2.94 -24.49 9.61
C ILE A 50 2.49 -25.41 8.47
N PRO A 51 1.84 -26.58 8.71
CA PRO A 51 1.40 -27.45 7.61
C PRO A 51 0.30 -26.82 6.75
N VAL A 52 -0.59 -26.01 7.33
CA VAL A 52 -1.60 -25.28 6.55
C VAL A 52 -0.94 -24.23 5.65
N ALA A 53 0.03 -23.46 6.16
CA ALA A 53 0.79 -22.53 5.36
C ALA A 53 1.56 -23.25 4.23
N LEU A 54 2.24 -24.36 4.53
CA LEU A 54 2.93 -25.16 3.53
C LEU A 54 1.98 -25.70 2.45
N LEU A 55 0.80 -26.16 2.84
CA LEU A 55 -0.23 -26.61 1.89
C LEU A 55 -0.71 -25.47 0.99
N LEU A 56 -0.97 -24.29 1.56
CA LEU A 56 -1.37 -23.12 0.79
C LEU A 56 -0.25 -22.63 -0.15
N PHE A 57 1.01 -22.73 0.26
CA PHE A 57 2.17 -22.42 -0.59
C PHE A 57 2.30 -23.40 -1.76
N THR A 58 2.03 -24.69 -1.55
CA THR A 58 2.13 -25.70 -2.62
C THR A 58 0.98 -25.62 -3.63
N VAL A 59 -0.23 -25.23 -3.19
CA VAL A 59 -1.41 -25.10 -4.06
C VAL A 59 -1.45 -23.74 -4.75
N GLY A 60 -0.92 -22.68 -4.11
CA GLY A 60 -0.94 -21.32 -4.63
C GLY A 60 0.10 -21.02 -5.73
N GLY A 61 1.08 -21.85 -5.96
CA GLY A 61 2.03 -21.82 -7.09
C GLY A 61 2.80 -20.50 -7.34
N SER A 62 2.80 -19.53 -6.41
CA SER A 62 3.25 -18.17 -6.67
C SER A 62 4.44 -17.68 -5.85
N CYS A 63 5.08 -18.54 -5.05
CA CYS A 63 6.30 -18.16 -4.32
C CYS A 63 7.43 -19.13 -4.66
N SER A 64 8.38 -18.68 -5.49
CA SER A 64 9.67 -19.36 -5.66
C SER A 64 10.46 -19.17 -4.37
N PHE A 65 10.50 -20.19 -3.53
CA PHE A 65 11.43 -20.22 -2.41
C PHE A 65 12.81 -20.64 -2.94
N ALA A 66 13.70 -19.65 -3.13
CA ALA A 66 15.10 -19.88 -3.48
C ALA A 66 15.93 -19.90 -2.19
N PRO A 67 16.34 -21.08 -1.68
CA PRO A 67 17.08 -21.19 -0.43
C PRO A 67 18.52 -20.64 -0.48
N THR A 68 19.00 -20.27 -1.67
CA THR A 68 20.33 -19.67 -1.90
C THR A 68 20.31 -18.14 -1.98
N GLY A 69 19.19 -17.50 -1.63
CA GLY A 69 18.95 -16.09 -1.86
C GLY A 69 18.54 -15.81 -3.33
N PRO A 70 17.89 -14.68 -3.60
CA PRO A 70 17.64 -14.28 -4.97
C PRO A 70 19.01 -14.10 -5.65
N VAL A 71 19.31 -14.90 -6.66
CA VAL A 71 20.24 -14.49 -7.69
C VAL A 71 19.47 -13.37 -8.41
N GLU A 72 19.65 -12.14 -7.95
CA GLU A 72 19.06 -10.98 -8.54
C GLU A 72 19.75 -10.72 -9.89
N ASP A 73 19.29 -11.45 -10.90
CA ASP A 73 19.36 -10.92 -12.24
C ASP A 73 18.29 -9.81 -12.31
N PRO A 74 18.67 -8.53 -12.37
CA PRO A 74 17.73 -7.41 -12.45
C PRO A 74 16.75 -7.54 -13.62
N GLN A 75 17.05 -8.41 -14.57
CA GLN A 75 16.27 -8.70 -15.77
C GLN A 75 15.23 -9.83 -15.57
N SER A 76 15.31 -10.60 -14.49
CA SER A 76 14.47 -11.80 -14.28
C SER A 76 13.14 -11.56 -13.55
N GLY A 77 12.77 -10.30 -13.28
CA GLY A 77 11.49 -9.95 -12.61
C GLY A 77 10.28 -9.92 -13.57
N PRO A 78 9.08 -9.71 -13.04
CA PRO A 78 7.86 -9.57 -13.84
C PRO A 78 8.01 -8.45 -14.87
N THR A 79 7.58 -8.73 -16.09
CA THR A 79 7.60 -7.77 -17.22
C THR A 79 6.18 -7.53 -17.70
N VAL A 80 5.85 -6.27 -17.96
CA VAL A 80 4.56 -5.83 -18.48
C VAL A 80 4.78 -5.19 -19.85
N ASP A 81 3.93 -5.50 -20.82
CA ASP A 81 3.87 -4.76 -22.09
C ASP A 81 3.22 -3.38 -21.83
N ALA A 82 4.06 -2.39 -21.50
CA ALA A 82 3.60 -1.04 -21.21
C ALA A 82 2.92 -0.41 -22.45
N GLY A 83 3.38 -0.71 -23.65
CA GLY A 83 2.80 -0.18 -24.89
C GLY A 83 1.36 -0.65 -25.12
N ALA A 84 1.11 -1.95 -24.96
CA ALA A 84 -0.23 -2.51 -25.06
C ALA A 84 -1.14 -1.98 -23.94
N ARG A 85 -0.67 -1.92 -22.70
CA ARG A 85 -1.45 -1.42 -21.55
C ARG A 85 -1.80 0.06 -21.68
N LEU A 86 -0.86 0.90 -22.07
CA LEU A 86 -1.13 2.33 -22.30
C LEU A 86 -2.12 2.55 -23.45
N THR A 87 -2.05 1.73 -24.49
CA THR A 87 -3.03 1.78 -25.58
C THR A 87 -4.44 1.38 -25.09
N GLU A 88 -4.53 0.41 -24.19
CA GLU A 88 -5.78 0.04 -23.55
C GLU A 88 -6.32 1.17 -22.65
N PHE A 89 -5.47 1.75 -21.81
CA PHE A 89 -5.85 2.85 -20.91
C PHE A 89 -6.28 4.11 -21.67
N ALA A 90 -5.66 4.41 -22.82
CA ALA A 90 -6.02 5.56 -23.62
C ALA A 90 -7.46 5.51 -24.13
N ARG A 91 -8.03 4.33 -24.37
CA ARG A 91 -9.43 4.18 -24.81
C ARG A 91 -10.46 4.73 -23.81
N GLY A 92 -10.13 4.76 -22.54
CA GLY A 92 -11.00 5.30 -21.51
C GLY A 92 -10.39 6.54 -20.83
N SER A 93 -9.38 7.16 -21.41
CA SER A 93 -8.73 8.36 -20.88
C SER A 93 -9.33 9.63 -21.46
N ALA A 94 -9.41 10.68 -20.66
CA ALA A 94 -9.79 12.03 -21.09
C ALA A 94 -8.63 12.76 -21.81
N PHE A 95 -7.41 12.22 -21.77
CA PHE A 95 -6.21 12.82 -22.34
C PHE A 95 -5.37 11.80 -23.09
N ALA A 96 -4.59 12.28 -24.06
CA ALA A 96 -3.68 11.45 -24.85
C ALA A 96 -2.50 10.96 -23.99
N LEU A 97 -2.12 9.70 -24.17
CA LEU A 97 -1.00 9.09 -23.48
C LEU A 97 0.23 8.99 -24.39
N ARG A 98 1.40 9.22 -23.81
CA ARG A 98 2.68 8.98 -24.46
C ARG A 98 3.20 7.61 -24.05
N VAL A 99 3.72 6.86 -25.01
CA VAL A 99 4.30 5.52 -24.81
C VAL A 99 5.82 5.64 -24.97
N PRO A 100 6.58 5.92 -23.91
CA PRO A 100 8.02 6.01 -23.98
C PRO A 100 8.67 4.63 -24.04
N GLU A 101 9.79 4.54 -24.75
CA GLU A 101 10.59 3.33 -24.90
C GLU A 101 12.04 3.61 -24.44
N PRO A 102 12.30 3.76 -23.12
CA PRO A 102 13.62 4.11 -22.60
C PRO A 102 14.62 2.95 -22.65
N GLY A 103 14.23 1.77 -23.07
CA GLY A 103 15.04 0.56 -23.00
C GLY A 103 15.07 -0.08 -21.60
N PHE A 104 14.26 0.41 -20.68
CA PHE A 104 14.11 -0.14 -19.34
C PHE A 104 13.01 -1.21 -19.31
N ARG A 105 13.09 -2.12 -18.34
CA ARG A 105 12.07 -3.15 -18.16
C ARG A 105 10.85 -2.55 -17.43
N ALA A 106 9.71 -2.46 -18.11
CA ALA A 106 8.45 -2.13 -17.45
C ALA A 106 8.01 -3.30 -16.57
N ASN A 107 7.78 -3.05 -15.28
CA ASN A 107 7.41 -4.06 -14.31
C ASN A 107 5.97 -3.92 -13.77
N SER A 108 5.37 -2.76 -13.95
CA SER A 108 4.01 -2.47 -13.50
C SER A 108 3.34 -1.40 -14.35
N THR A 109 2.02 -1.46 -14.43
CA THR A 109 1.17 -0.39 -14.98
C THR A 109 -0.09 -0.31 -14.15
N ASP A 110 -0.53 0.92 -13.87
CA ASP A 110 -1.75 1.20 -13.12
C ASP A 110 -2.47 2.42 -13.70
N ARG A 111 -3.78 2.47 -13.49
CA ARG A 111 -4.62 3.63 -13.75
C ARG A 111 -5.57 3.84 -12.59
N GLY A 112 -5.60 5.04 -12.05
CA GLY A 112 -6.46 5.37 -10.92
C GLY A 112 -6.78 6.85 -10.84
N PRO A 113 -7.74 7.22 -9.97
CA PRO A 113 -8.06 8.61 -9.70
C PRO A 113 -6.91 9.30 -8.97
N VAL A 114 -6.86 10.63 -9.10
CA VAL A 114 -6.02 11.51 -8.29
C VAL A 114 -6.88 12.22 -7.26
N GLU A 115 -6.43 12.24 -6.02
CA GLU A 115 -7.13 12.97 -4.96
C GLU A 115 -7.13 14.48 -5.30
N GLY A 116 -8.30 15.11 -5.25
CA GLY A 116 -8.46 16.49 -5.70
C GLY A 116 -8.85 16.65 -7.17
N GLY A 117 -8.99 15.55 -7.93
CA GLY A 117 -9.51 15.49 -9.30
C GLY A 117 -8.49 15.11 -10.36
N GLY A 118 -8.99 14.52 -11.44
CA GLY A 118 -8.19 13.98 -12.54
C GLY A 118 -7.93 12.48 -12.42
N THR A 119 -7.23 11.96 -13.41
CA THR A 119 -6.83 10.55 -13.51
C THR A 119 -5.32 10.47 -13.72
N ALA A 120 -4.67 9.50 -13.10
CA ALA A 120 -3.27 9.19 -13.33
C ALA A 120 -3.11 7.83 -13.98
N VAL A 121 -2.21 7.75 -14.95
CA VAL A 121 -1.71 6.52 -15.54
C VAL A 121 -0.25 6.38 -15.15
N ARG A 122 0.09 5.26 -14.51
CA ARG A 122 1.41 5.00 -13.93
C ARG A 122 2.08 3.86 -14.67
N ILE A 123 3.39 3.98 -14.82
CA ILE A 123 4.26 2.92 -15.36
C ILE A 123 5.47 2.84 -14.44
N GLY A 124 5.70 1.66 -13.88
CA GLY A 124 6.93 1.36 -13.15
C GLY A 124 7.98 0.77 -14.09
N TYR A 125 9.20 1.24 -13.98
CA TYR A 125 10.36 0.75 -14.71
C TYR A 125 11.44 0.28 -13.74
N VAL A 126 12.13 -0.78 -14.12
CA VAL A 126 13.39 -1.21 -13.52
C VAL A 126 14.49 -0.95 -14.52
N THR A 127 15.47 -0.15 -14.10
CA THR A 127 16.63 0.21 -14.92
C THR A 127 17.61 -0.95 -15.04
N PRO A 128 18.57 -0.91 -15.96
CA PRO A 128 19.65 -1.91 -16.02
C PRO A 128 20.47 -2.01 -14.71
N GLY A 129 20.53 -0.92 -13.92
CA GLY A 129 21.16 -0.89 -12.61
C GLY A 129 20.33 -1.46 -11.46
N ALA A 130 19.15 -2.02 -11.75
CA ALA A 130 18.15 -2.50 -10.77
C ALA A 130 17.47 -1.40 -9.94
N ASP A 131 17.63 -0.14 -10.31
CA ASP A 131 16.93 0.98 -9.69
C ASP A 131 15.52 1.13 -10.24
N TYR A 132 14.66 1.82 -9.49
CA TYR A 132 13.26 1.99 -9.85
C TYR A 132 12.97 3.42 -10.31
N LEU A 133 12.16 3.54 -11.37
CA LEU A 133 11.52 4.78 -11.83
C LEU A 133 10.03 4.56 -12.02
N SER A 134 9.23 5.49 -11.55
CA SER A 134 7.80 5.58 -11.83
C SER A 134 7.55 6.79 -12.73
N LEU A 135 6.95 6.58 -13.88
CA LEU A 135 6.40 7.63 -14.74
C LEU A 135 4.90 7.70 -14.52
N VAL A 136 4.39 8.85 -14.20
CA VAL A 136 2.97 9.16 -14.09
C VAL A 136 2.58 10.16 -15.15
N GLN A 137 1.50 9.89 -15.90
CA GLN A 137 0.88 10.85 -16.82
C GLN A 137 -0.52 11.17 -16.31
N THR A 138 -0.87 12.45 -16.21
CA THR A 138 -2.11 12.88 -15.54
C THR A 138 -2.65 14.20 -16.08
N ASP A 139 -3.95 14.39 -16.03
CA ASP A 139 -4.66 15.65 -16.23
C ASP A 139 -4.91 16.43 -14.91
N ALA A 140 -4.48 15.87 -13.78
CA ALA A 140 -4.56 16.54 -12.48
C ALA A 140 -3.58 17.73 -12.38
N THR A 141 -3.77 18.60 -11.40
CA THR A 141 -2.81 19.67 -11.10
C THR A 141 -1.50 19.11 -10.53
N ALA A 142 -0.43 19.91 -10.57
CA ALA A 142 0.87 19.49 -10.02
C ALA A 142 0.77 19.22 -8.51
N GLU A 143 0.02 20.03 -7.79
CA GLU A 143 -0.21 19.91 -6.35
C GLU A 143 -0.98 18.62 -6.02
N ALA A 144 -2.05 18.34 -6.79
CA ALA A 144 -2.90 17.16 -6.56
C ALA A 144 -2.12 15.87 -6.79
N ILE A 145 -1.37 15.76 -7.90
CA ILE A 145 -0.58 14.55 -8.16
C ILE A 145 0.56 14.40 -7.17
N LEU A 146 1.24 15.50 -6.80
CA LEU A 146 2.30 15.48 -5.81
C LEU A 146 1.78 15.02 -4.45
N ALA A 147 0.63 15.51 -3.99
CA ALA A 147 0.01 15.09 -2.74
C ALA A 147 -0.37 13.60 -2.78
N THR A 148 -0.97 13.14 -3.88
CA THR A 148 -1.36 11.73 -4.07
C THR A 148 -0.16 10.79 -4.04
N GLU A 149 0.91 11.11 -4.76
CA GLU A 149 2.08 10.24 -4.87
C GLU A 149 2.99 10.30 -3.64
N SER A 150 3.09 11.44 -2.96
CA SER A 150 3.86 11.55 -1.72
C SER A 150 3.19 10.83 -0.54
N GLY A 151 1.86 10.75 -0.52
CA GLY A 151 1.09 10.02 0.50
C GLY A 151 1.14 8.49 0.35
N SER A 152 1.53 7.98 -0.82
CA SER A 152 1.39 6.56 -1.17
C SER A 152 2.52 5.65 -0.66
N GLY A 153 3.41 6.10 0.21
CA GLY A 153 4.36 5.17 0.81
C GLY A 153 5.73 5.70 1.23
N GLY A 154 5.81 6.37 2.35
CA GLY A 154 7.06 6.49 3.11
C GLY A 154 8.25 7.12 2.38
N ARG A 155 8.00 7.98 1.42
CA ARG A 155 9.03 8.60 0.57
C ARG A 155 9.59 9.88 1.18
N GLY A 156 9.97 9.83 2.45
CA GLY A 156 10.55 10.94 3.20
C GLY A 156 9.61 11.53 4.25
N GLU A 157 10.16 12.40 5.10
CA GLU A 157 9.42 13.10 6.14
C GLU A 157 8.90 14.46 5.65
N GLY A 158 7.62 14.72 5.88
CA GLY A 158 6.96 15.97 5.54
C GLY A 158 6.58 16.13 4.06
N PRO A 159 5.90 17.23 3.72
CA PRO A 159 5.47 17.51 2.35
C PRO A 159 6.69 17.84 1.46
N PRO A 160 6.69 17.36 0.20
CA PRO A 160 7.75 17.72 -0.75
C PRO A 160 7.80 19.22 -1.02
N LEU A 161 8.97 19.82 -0.93
CA LEU A 161 9.21 21.23 -1.20
C LEU A 161 9.88 21.41 -2.56
N ARG A 162 9.48 22.45 -3.29
CA ARG A 162 10.09 22.80 -4.56
C ARG A 162 11.56 23.22 -4.35
N ARG A 163 12.47 22.56 -5.04
CA ARG A 163 13.93 22.80 -4.96
C ARG A 163 14.48 23.58 -6.15
N GLY A 164 13.83 23.49 -7.30
CA GLY A 164 14.28 24.16 -8.51
C GLY A 164 13.68 23.58 -9.76
N THR A 165 14.43 23.68 -10.85
CA THR A 165 14.08 23.11 -12.16
C THR A 165 15.27 22.43 -12.80
N ILE A 166 15.00 21.44 -13.66
CA ILE A 166 15.99 20.76 -14.50
C ILE A 166 15.43 20.62 -15.91
N ASP A 167 16.27 20.83 -16.93
CA ASP A 167 15.88 20.61 -18.32
C ASP A 167 16.31 19.22 -18.77
N ALA A 168 15.33 18.45 -19.30
CA ALA A 168 15.54 17.10 -19.84
C ALA A 168 14.45 16.76 -20.85
N GLY A 169 14.82 16.08 -21.95
CA GLY A 169 13.86 15.68 -23.00
C GLY A 169 13.15 16.87 -23.65
N GLY A 170 13.79 18.03 -23.73
CA GLY A 170 13.18 19.25 -24.28
C GLY A 170 12.06 19.85 -23.42
N LEU A 171 11.93 19.39 -22.18
CA LEU A 171 10.97 19.89 -21.19
C LEU A 171 11.70 20.46 -19.99
N THR A 172 11.10 21.47 -19.34
CA THR A 172 11.54 21.97 -18.05
C THR A 172 10.73 21.24 -16.97
N TRP A 173 11.45 20.58 -16.06
CA TRP A 173 10.89 19.81 -14.95
C TRP A 173 11.06 20.56 -13.64
N GLU A 174 10.00 20.76 -12.92
CA GLU A 174 10.04 21.25 -11.54
C GLU A 174 10.43 20.10 -10.61
N VAL A 175 11.39 20.34 -9.73
CA VAL A 175 11.92 19.34 -8.80
C VAL A 175 11.38 19.63 -7.41
N TYR A 176 10.81 18.58 -6.78
CA TYR A 176 10.29 18.61 -5.42
C TYR A 176 10.96 17.49 -4.61
N GLU A 177 11.30 17.78 -3.36
CA GLU A 177 11.94 16.81 -2.46
C GLU A 177 11.38 16.95 -1.05
N SER A 178 11.19 15.82 -0.37
CA SER A 178 10.99 15.71 1.07
C SER A 178 12.28 15.23 1.73
N ASP A 179 12.43 15.46 3.03
CA ASP A 179 13.65 15.07 3.75
C ASP A 179 13.81 13.54 3.73
N GLY A 180 14.95 13.07 3.22
CA GLY A 180 15.25 11.64 3.05
C GLY A 180 14.44 10.92 1.99
N GLY A 181 13.61 11.62 1.22
CA GLY A 181 12.76 11.06 0.17
C GLY A 181 13.38 11.08 -1.22
N GLU A 182 12.78 10.31 -2.11
CA GLU A 182 13.09 10.36 -3.54
C GLU A 182 12.56 11.66 -4.16
N PRO A 183 13.26 12.23 -5.15
CA PRO A 183 12.78 13.43 -5.82
C PRO A 183 11.57 13.15 -6.71
N PHE A 184 10.63 14.09 -6.71
CA PHE A 184 9.56 14.18 -7.69
C PHE A 184 9.92 15.23 -8.75
N ARG A 185 9.84 14.89 -10.02
CA ARG A 185 10.10 15.77 -11.14
C ARG A 185 8.84 15.88 -11.97
N ILE A 186 8.29 17.08 -12.09
CA ILE A 186 7.01 17.32 -12.76
C ILE A 186 7.23 18.25 -13.95
N ALA A 187 6.76 17.86 -15.13
CA ALA A 187 6.74 18.69 -16.33
C ALA A 187 5.34 18.73 -16.96
N THR A 188 5.02 19.82 -17.63
CA THR A 188 3.82 19.92 -18.47
C THR A 188 4.15 19.41 -19.87
N LEU A 189 3.37 18.43 -20.34
CA LEU A 189 3.48 17.90 -21.70
C LEU A 189 2.74 18.81 -22.69
N PRO A 190 3.23 18.99 -23.92
CA PRO A 190 2.49 19.72 -24.95
C PRO A 190 1.24 18.95 -25.37
N GLY A 191 0.13 19.66 -25.47
CA GLY A 191 -1.17 19.12 -25.85
C GLY A 191 -2.33 19.85 -25.16
N ALA A 192 -3.55 19.51 -25.56
CA ALA A 192 -4.80 19.94 -24.91
C ALA A 192 -5.69 18.70 -24.71
N PRO A 193 -6.27 18.49 -23.48
CA PRO A 193 -6.08 19.24 -22.25
C PRO A 193 -4.63 19.18 -21.73
N GLN A 194 -4.29 20.08 -20.81
CA GLN A 194 -2.95 20.14 -20.23
C GLN A 194 -2.65 18.85 -19.47
N VAL A 195 -1.68 18.09 -19.97
CA VAL A 195 -1.21 16.83 -19.37
C VAL A 195 0.12 17.06 -18.68
N ARG A 196 0.28 16.48 -17.50
CA ARG A 196 1.54 16.49 -16.76
C ARG A 196 2.17 15.12 -16.78
N ALA A 197 3.50 15.13 -16.85
CA ALA A 197 4.30 13.96 -16.54
C ALA A 197 4.98 14.19 -15.19
N MET A 198 4.96 13.18 -14.32
CA MET A 198 5.76 13.16 -13.11
C MET A 198 6.65 11.93 -13.12
N VAL A 199 7.90 12.11 -12.74
CA VAL A 199 8.87 11.01 -12.58
C VAL A 199 9.41 11.04 -11.16
N THR A 200 9.40 9.88 -10.50
CA THR A 200 9.98 9.66 -9.18
C THR A 200 10.61 8.29 -9.10
N GLY A 201 11.49 8.06 -8.13
CA GLY A 201 12.14 6.78 -7.91
C GLY A 201 13.58 6.91 -7.45
N SER A 202 14.19 5.75 -7.16
CA SER A 202 15.55 5.62 -6.63
C SER A 202 16.65 5.76 -7.68
N ALA A 203 16.29 5.72 -8.96
CA ALA A 203 17.27 5.71 -10.05
C ALA A 203 18.06 7.02 -10.15
N PRO A 204 19.33 6.95 -10.59
CA PRO A 204 20.19 8.11 -10.75
C PRO A 204 19.65 9.07 -11.82
N GLU A 205 20.12 10.31 -11.78
CA GLU A 205 19.69 11.38 -12.70
C GLU A 205 19.88 11.01 -14.18
N GLN A 206 20.89 10.22 -14.50
CA GLN A 206 21.12 9.77 -15.89
C GLN A 206 19.95 8.93 -16.40
N ASP A 207 19.39 8.04 -15.60
CA ASP A 207 18.27 7.21 -16.00
C ASP A 207 16.97 8.03 -16.10
N PHE A 208 16.79 9.00 -15.20
CA PHE A 208 15.72 9.99 -15.34
C PHE A 208 15.82 10.72 -16.70
N ARG A 209 17.02 11.20 -17.09
CA ARG A 209 17.22 11.89 -18.38
C ARG A 209 16.91 10.97 -19.55
N THR A 210 17.34 9.72 -19.50
CA THR A 210 17.02 8.69 -20.53
C THR A 210 15.51 8.50 -20.66
N LEU A 211 14.77 8.43 -19.55
CA LEU A 211 13.31 8.34 -19.57
C LEU A 211 12.66 9.62 -20.10
N ALA A 212 13.16 10.80 -19.73
CA ALA A 212 12.66 12.08 -20.21
C ALA A 212 12.85 12.25 -21.74
N ASP A 213 14.01 11.84 -22.27
CA ASP A 213 14.30 11.85 -23.70
C ASP A 213 13.38 10.87 -24.48
N ALA A 214 13.17 9.67 -23.92
CA ALA A 214 12.23 8.71 -24.47
C ALA A 214 10.78 9.24 -24.44
N LEU A 215 10.39 9.97 -23.40
CA LEU A 215 9.06 10.59 -23.32
C LEU A 215 8.88 11.70 -24.34
N ALA A 216 9.91 12.49 -24.62
CA ALA A 216 9.87 13.56 -25.61
C ALA A 216 9.61 13.03 -27.03
N THR A 217 10.19 11.89 -27.38
CA THR A 217 10.07 11.23 -28.69
C THR A 217 9.00 10.15 -28.74
N ALA A 218 8.27 9.97 -27.62
CA ALA A 218 7.29 8.91 -27.46
C ALA A 218 6.15 8.99 -28.47
N ARG A 219 5.68 7.83 -28.94
CA ARG A 219 4.44 7.72 -29.69
C ARG A 219 3.26 8.20 -28.83
N VAL A 220 2.43 9.07 -29.40
CA VAL A 220 1.22 9.56 -28.76
C VAL A 220 0.05 8.67 -29.12
N VAL A 221 -0.67 8.16 -28.12
CA VAL A 221 -1.93 7.43 -28.27
C VAL A 221 -3.05 8.40 -27.93
N PRO A 222 -3.95 8.72 -28.87
CA PRO A 222 -5.04 9.65 -28.63
C PRO A 222 -6.00 9.12 -27.57
N ALA A 223 -6.65 10.02 -26.84
CA ALA A 223 -7.75 9.68 -25.96
C ALA A 223 -8.89 9.04 -26.76
N GLY A 224 -9.46 7.96 -26.23
CA GLY A 224 -10.68 7.41 -26.79
C GLY A 224 -11.84 8.19 -26.19
N GLY A 225 -12.37 9.16 -26.88
CA GLY A 225 -13.49 9.97 -26.45
C GLY A 225 -14.77 9.19 -26.14
#